data_93383473959b673640b30ba43369b8f0
#
_entry.id   93383473959b673640b30ba43369b8f0
#
_cell.length_a   1.000
_cell.length_b   1.000
_cell.length_c   1.000
_cell.angle_alpha   90.00
_cell.angle_beta   90.00
_cell.angle_gamma   90.00
#
_symmetry.space_group_name_H-M   'P 1'
#
loop_
_entity.id
_entity.type
_entity.pdbx_description
1 polymer ?
#
loop_
_entity_poly.entity_id
_entity_poly.type
_entity_poly.pdbx_seq_one_letter_code
_entity_poly.pdbx_strand_id
1 'polypeptide(L)'
;MKLRLLEIEKDFSVIKDWITDEKSHAMWCADLMHYPLEITNFKEVLFEAAERFGDIPYVAVTDEGDVVGFYSYSYNKETNEGMFKFVVVDPEYRGKGIAGNMLRLAISNAFMNPEIKLVHLNVFPENIRAKKCYEKIGFVERNTTRNAFAFKSELWGKCNMIIQKWNYNSYD
;
A
#
# COMPACT_ATOMS: atom_id res chain seq x y z
N MET A 1 -14.15 -5.01 10.31
CA MET A 1 -13.23 -5.10 9.12
C MET A 1 -12.22 -6.20 9.34
N LYS A 2 -11.88 -6.99 8.33
CA LYS A 2 -10.85 -8.04 8.34
C LYS A 2 -10.00 -7.97 7.06
N LEU A 3 -8.81 -8.57 7.09
CA LEU A 3 -7.93 -8.75 5.94
C LEU A 3 -8.03 -10.18 5.43
N ARG A 4 -8.00 -10.36 4.10
CA ARG A 4 -7.85 -11.65 3.45
C ARG A 4 -6.96 -11.55 2.22
N LEU A 5 -6.50 -12.69 1.73
CA LEU A 5 -5.79 -12.74 0.45
C LEU A 5 -6.69 -12.26 -0.69
N LEU A 6 -6.06 -11.63 -1.68
CA LEU A 6 -6.72 -11.21 -2.91
C LEU A 6 -7.22 -12.42 -3.70
N GLU A 7 -8.48 -12.40 -4.11
CA GLU A 7 -9.09 -13.31 -5.08
C GLU A 7 -9.23 -12.56 -6.41
N ILE A 8 -8.19 -12.57 -7.25
CA ILE A 8 -8.07 -11.66 -8.42
C ILE A 8 -9.34 -11.68 -9.28
N GLU A 9 -9.85 -12.85 -9.64
CA GLU A 9 -11.00 -12.98 -10.55
C GLU A 9 -12.28 -12.33 -9.99
N LYS A 10 -12.38 -12.24 -8.68
CA LYS A 10 -13.53 -11.66 -7.98
C LYS A 10 -13.31 -10.20 -7.66
N ASP A 11 -12.16 -9.89 -7.06
CA ASP A 11 -11.92 -8.59 -6.45
C ASP A 11 -11.50 -7.53 -7.46
N PHE A 12 -10.88 -7.93 -8.57
CA PHE A 12 -10.44 -7.00 -9.62
C PHE A 12 -11.59 -6.17 -10.18
N SER A 13 -12.77 -6.76 -10.33
CA SER A 13 -13.94 -6.07 -10.86
C SER A 13 -14.34 -4.83 -10.04
N VAL A 14 -13.99 -4.83 -8.75
CA VAL A 14 -14.24 -3.70 -7.84
C VAL A 14 -13.03 -2.76 -7.80
N ILE A 15 -11.81 -3.31 -7.67
CA ILE A 15 -10.57 -2.53 -7.53
C ILE A 15 -10.28 -1.65 -8.74
N LYS A 16 -10.55 -2.14 -9.96
CA LYS A 16 -10.25 -1.43 -11.22
C LYS A 16 -10.90 -0.05 -11.33
N ASP A 17 -12.03 0.14 -10.67
CA ASP A 17 -12.83 1.37 -10.75
C ASP A 17 -12.49 2.39 -9.63
N TRP A 18 -11.55 2.06 -8.73
CA TRP A 18 -11.19 2.94 -7.60
C TRP A 18 -10.31 4.13 -7.97
N ILE A 19 -9.63 4.04 -9.10
CA ILE A 19 -8.73 5.09 -9.59
C ILE A 19 -9.14 5.45 -11.01
N THR A 20 -9.69 6.65 -11.16
CA THR A 20 -10.36 7.10 -12.38
C THR A 20 -9.57 8.14 -13.19
N ASP A 21 -8.39 8.53 -12.71
CA ASP A 21 -7.51 9.46 -13.42
C ASP A 21 -6.05 8.99 -13.41
N GLU A 22 -5.34 9.31 -14.47
CA GLU A 22 -3.99 8.86 -14.75
C GLU A 22 -2.97 9.34 -13.68
N LYS A 23 -3.14 10.56 -13.16
CA LYS A 23 -2.23 11.11 -12.14
C LYS A 23 -2.36 10.36 -10.82
N SER A 24 -3.58 10.12 -10.37
CA SER A 24 -3.84 9.30 -9.17
C SER A 24 -3.37 7.88 -9.35
N HIS A 25 -3.47 7.32 -10.57
CA HIS A 25 -2.96 6.00 -10.91
C HIS A 25 -1.43 5.95 -10.79
N ALA A 26 -0.74 6.91 -11.40
CA ALA A 26 0.72 7.03 -11.29
C ALA A 26 1.17 7.22 -9.82
N MET A 27 0.44 8.01 -9.03
CA MET A 27 0.72 8.18 -7.60
C MET A 27 0.51 6.89 -6.79
N TRP A 28 -0.37 6.01 -7.23
CA TRP A 28 -0.64 4.74 -6.57
C TRP A 28 0.42 3.67 -6.87
N CYS A 29 0.73 3.47 -8.15
CA CYS A 29 1.56 2.34 -8.59
C CYS A 29 2.88 2.74 -9.25
N ALA A 30 3.23 4.03 -9.33
CA ALA A 30 4.46 4.53 -9.98
C ALA A 30 4.61 4.01 -11.42
N ASP A 31 3.51 4.00 -12.18
CA ASP A 31 3.41 3.51 -13.56
C ASP A 31 3.84 2.04 -13.77
N LEU A 32 3.90 1.25 -12.68
CA LEU A 32 4.15 -0.19 -12.79
C LEU A 32 2.97 -0.94 -13.42
N MET A 33 1.77 -0.40 -13.32
CA MET A 33 0.56 -0.92 -13.95
C MET A 33 0.08 0.05 -15.03
N HIS A 34 -0.56 -0.46 -16.07
CA HIS A 34 -1.12 0.36 -17.15
C HIS A 34 -2.36 1.14 -16.68
N TYR A 35 -2.56 2.32 -17.25
CA TYR A 35 -3.80 3.08 -17.10
C TYR A 35 -4.57 3.11 -18.45
N PRO A 36 -5.86 2.82 -18.48
CA PRO A 36 -6.70 2.27 -17.40
C PRO A 36 -6.23 0.91 -16.90
N LEU A 37 -6.59 0.56 -15.64
CA LEU A 37 -6.16 -0.70 -15.04
C LEU A 37 -6.82 -1.90 -15.76
N GLU A 38 -6.01 -2.82 -16.26
CA GLU A 38 -6.43 -4.03 -16.96
C GLU A 38 -6.04 -5.28 -16.18
N ILE A 39 -6.92 -6.29 -16.18
CA ILE A 39 -6.73 -7.51 -15.39
C ILE A 39 -5.46 -8.27 -15.76
N THR A 40 -5.12 -8.31 -17.05
CA THR A 40 -3.92 -9.03 -17.52
C THR A 40 -2.66 -8.39 -16.96
N ASN A 41 -2.51 -7.08 -17.12
CA ASN A 41 -1.35 -6.35 -16.61
C ASN A 41 -1.32 -6.33 -15.08
N PHE A 42 -2.47 -6.22 -14.41
CA PHE A 42 -2.57 -6.32 -12.95
C PHE A 42 -2.04 -7.66 -12.44
N LYS A 43 -2.43 -8.78 -13.08
CA LYS A 43 -1.93 -10.12 -12.76
C LYS A 43 -0.42 -10.25 -12.98
N GLU A 44 0.07 -9.78 -14.13
CA GLU A 44 1.49 -9.81 -14.46
C GLU A 44 2.35 -9.09 -13.42
N VAL A 45 1.98 -7.86 -13.08
CA VAL A 45 2.73 -7.06 -12.08
C VAL A 45 2.72 -7.72 -10.70
N LEU A 46 1.57 -8.25 -10.26
CA LEU A 46 1.49 -8.94 -8.97
C LEU A 46 2.29 -10.25 -8.97
N PHE A 47 2.26 -11.00 -10.08
CA PHE A 47 3.05 -12.22 -10.23
C PHE A 47 4.56 -11.94 -10.19
N GLU A 48 5.03 -10.94 -10.96
CA GLU A 48 6.44 -10.53 -10.95
C GLU A 48 6.89 -10.05 -9.56
N ALA A 49 6.05 -9.30 -8.86
CA ALA A 49 6.33 -8.85 -7.51
C ALA A 49 6.42 -10.01 -6.51
N ALA A 50 5.57 -11.03 -6.66
CA ALA A 50 5.62 -12.25 -5.87
C ALA A 50 6.91 -13.03 -6.12
N GLU A 51 7.28 -13.26 -7.38
CA GLU A 51 8.51 -13.99 -7.75
C GLU A 51 9.79 -13.27 -7.30
N ARG A 52 9.85 -11.94 -7.42
CA ARG A 52 11.07 -11.17 -7.13
C ARG A 52 11.23 -10.79 -5.67
N PHE A 53 10.14 -10.53 -4.97
CA PHE A 53 10.16 -9.93 -3.63
C PHE A 53 9.35 -10.71 -2.60
N GLY A 54 8.66 -11.78 -3.00
CA GLY A 54 7.75 -12.51 -2.13
C GLY A 54 6.50 -11.72 -1.75
N ASP A 55 6.04 -10.83 -2.63
CA ASP A 55 4.86 -10.01 -2.39
C ASP A 55 3.60 -10.86 -2.27
N ILE A 56 2.79 -10.58 -1.28
CA ILE A 56 1.49 -11.23 -1.04
C ILE A 56 0.41 -10.14 -1.08
N PRO A 57 -0.54 -10.20 -2.03
CA PRO A 57 -1.60 -9.23 -2.14
C PRO A 57 -2.75 -9.53 -1.17
N TYR A 58 -3.26 -8.50 -0.51
CA TYR A 58 -4.36 -8.54 0.44
C TYR A 58 -5.46 -7.54 0.10
N VAL A 59 -6.67 -7.87 0.50
CA VAL A 59 -7.79 -6.93 0.53
C VAL A 59 -8.34 -6.77 1.94
N ALA A 60 -8.84 -5.57 2.23
CA ALA A 60 -9.63 -5.29 3.41
C ALA A 60 -11.11 -5.44 3.05
N VAL A 61 -11.86 -6.16 3.88
CA VAL A 61 -13.30 -6.37 3.69
C VAL A 61 -14.07 -5.89 4.92
N THR A 62 -15.25 -5.32 4.70
CA THR A 62 -16.19 -4.96 5.77
C THR A 62 -16.76 -6.20 6.44
N ASP A 63 -17.54 -6.03 7.48
CA ASP A 63 -18.21 -7.14 8.15
C ASP A 63 -19.36 -7.71 7.29
N GLU A 64 -19.88 -6.90 6.36
CA GLU A 64 -20.86 -7.28 5.32
C GLU A 64 -20.22 -8.03 4.15
N GLY A 65 -18.89 -7.96 4.00
CA GLY A 65 -18.13 -8.67 2.98
C GLY A 65 -17.70 -7.82 1.79
N ASP A 66 -17.95 -6.50 1.83
CA ASP A 66 -17.54 -5.58 0.78
C ASP A 66 -16.03 -5.37 0.76
N VAL A 67 -15.41 -5.44 -0.41
CA VAL A 67 -13.99 -5.12 -0.60
C VAL A 67 -13.83 -3.60 -0.61
N VAL A 68 -13.08 -3.08 0.36
CA VAL A 68 -12.94 -1.62 0.58
C VAL A 68 -11.50 -1.10 0.55
N GLY A 69 -10.52 -2.00 0.45
CA GLY A 69 -9.12 -1.62 0.37
C GLY A 69 -8.25 -2.74 -0.19
N PHE A 70 -7.11 -2.36 -0.74
CA PHE A 70 -6.12 -3.28 -1.31
C PHE A 70 -4.72 -2.81 -0.93
N TYR A 71 -3.83 -3.77 -0.70
CA TYR A 71 -2.38 -3.55 -0.57
C TYR A 71 -1.62 -4.84 -0.85
N SER A 72 -0.34 -4.73 -1.16
CA SER A 72 0.59 -5.85 -1.22
C SER A 72 1.60 -5.75 -0.08
N TYR A 73 2.06 -6.88 0.42
CA TYR A 73 3.02 -6.98 1.52
C TYR A 73 4.14 -7.95 1.18
N SER A 74 5.37 -7.56 1.46
CA SER A 74 6.55 -8.45 1.39
C SER A 74 7.40 -8.33 2.65
N TYR A 75 8.18 -9.37 2.91
CA TYR A 75 9.15 -9.43 4.01
C TYR A 75 10.54 -9.70 3.46
N ASN A 76 11.47 -8.80 3.72
CA ASN A 76 12.88 -8.97 3.39
C ASN A 76 13.60 -9.59 4.60
N LYS A 77 14.04 -10.85 4.45
CA LYS A 77 14.74 -11.61 5.51
C LYS A 77 16.16 -11.09 5.79
N GLU A 78 16.80 -10.44 4.82
CA GLU A 78 18.16 -9.92 4.99
C GLU A 78 18.17 -8.67 5.88
N THR A 79 17.17 -7.80 5.72
CA THR A 79 17.05 -6.56 6.49
C THR A 79 16.13 -6.68 7.70
N ASN A 80 15.30 -7.72 7.76
CA ASN A 80 14.21 -7.89 8.72
C ASN A 80 13.18 -6.76 8.66
N GLU A 81 12.87 -6.30 7.44
CA GLU A 81 11.90 -5.25 7.17
C GLU A 81 10.70 -5.78 6.38
N GLY A 82 9.49 -5.39 6.79
CA GLY A 82 8.28 -5.57 6.00
C GLY A 82 8.03 -4.36 5.11
N MET A 83 7.47 -4.57 3.90
CA MET A 83 7.13 -3.49 2.98
C MET A 83 5.68 -3.57 2.55
N PHE A 84 4.95 -2.44 2.65
CA PHE A 84 3.63 -2.27 2.04
C PHE A 84 3.74 -1.56 0.70
N LYS A 85 3.02 -2.07 -0.30
CA LYS A 85 2.97 -1.55 -1.67
C LYS A 85 1.52 -1.45 -2.13
N PHE A 86 1.26 -0.64 -3.14
CA PHE A 86 -0.03 -0.54 -3.82
C PHE A 86 -1.22 -0.26 -2.88
N VAL A 87 -0.99 0.53 -1.83
CA VAL A 87 -2.03 0.85 -0.84
C VAL A 87 -3.10 1.73 -1.48
N VAL A 88 -4.33 1.23 -1.56
CA VAL A 88 -5.48 1.97 -2.07
C VAL A 88 -6.74 1.62 -1.30
N VAL A 89 -7.66 2.58 -1.23
CA VAL A 89 -8.99 2.42 -0.60
C VAL A 89 -10.04 2.91 -1.57
N ASP A 90 -11.15 2.19 -1.60
CA ASP A 90 -12.35 2.54 -2.35
C ASP A 90 -12.71 4.02 -2.11
N PRO A 91 -12.88 4.82 -3.19
CA PRO A 91 -13.26 6.23 -3.10
C PRO A 91 -14.48 6.49 -2.22
N GLU A 92 -15.49 5.62 -2.24
CA GLU A 92 -16.71 5.76 -1.45
C GLU A 92 -16.47 5.62 0.06
N TYR A 93 -15.40 4.95 0.43
CA TYR A 93 -15.00 4.74 1.84
C TYR A 93 -13.89 5.68 2.31
N ARG A 94 -13.42 6.60 1.47
CA ARG A 94 -12.41 7.59 1.83
C ARG A 94 -12.95 8.58 2.86
N GLY A 95 -12.06 9.09 3.72
CA GLY A 95 -12.46 10.00 4.81
C GLY A 95 -13.08 9.33 6.04
N LYS A 96 -13.44 8.05 5.94
CA LYS A 96 -14.06 7.26 7.02
C LYS A 96 -13.05 6.46 7.88
N GLY A 97 -11.75 6.73 7.77
CA GLY A 97 -10.70 6.04 8.54
C GLY A 97 -10.29 4.66 8.02
N ILE A 98 -10.86 4.19 6.90
CA ILE A 98 -10.64 2.83 6.36
C ILE A 98 -9.16 2.54 6.09
N ALA A 99 -8.43 3.45 5.44
CA ALA A 99 -6.99 3.26 5.18
C ALA A 99 -6.20 3.09 6.48
N GLY A 100 -6.52 3.89 7.50
CA GLY A 100 -5.90 3.79 8.83
C GLY A 100 -6.18 2.44 9.48
N ASN A 101 -7.43 2.00 9.49
CA ASN A 101 -7.82 0.71 10.08
C ASN A 101 -7.20 -0.48 9.34
N MET A 102 -7.23 -0.47 7.99
CA MET A 102 -6.60 -1.49 7.16
C MET A 102 -5.10 -1.61 7.47
N LEU A 103 -4.38 -0.48 7.48
CA LEU A 103 -2.93 -0.49 7.72
C LEU A 103 -2.58 -0.87 9.17
N ARG A 104 -3.38 -0.48 10.17
CA ARG A 104 -3.16 -0.94 11.55
C ARG A 104 -3.28 -2.46 11.66
N LEU A 105 -4.28 -3.07 11.04
CA LEU A 105 -4.42 -4.53 10.97
C LEU A 105 -3.24 -5.17 10.24
N ALA A 106 -2.81 -4.58 9.10
CA ALA A 106 -1.69 -5.08 8.32
C ALA A 106 -0.36 -4.99 9.11
N ILE A 107 -0.12 -3.89 9.84
CA ILE A 107 1.04 -3.71 10.71
C ILE A 107 1.03 -4.72 11.85
N SER A 108 -0.11 -4.90 12.52
CA SER A 108 -0.25 -5.89 13.58
C SER A 108 0.05 -7.30 13.08
N ASN A 109 -0.47 -7.68 11.90
CA ASN A 109 -0.18 -8.96 11.28
C ASN A 109 1.32 -9.11 10.94
N ALA A 110 1.95 -8.08 10.38
CA ALA A 110 3.38 -8.10 10.08
C ALA A 110 4.21 -8.31 11.36
N PHE A 111 3.89 -7.60 12.43
CA PHE A 111 4.62 -7.68 13.69
C PHE A 111 4.38 -8.96 14.51
N MET A 112 3.45 -9.82 14.10
CA MET A 112 3.36 -11.20 14.63
C MET A 112 4.61 -12.01 14.31
N ASN A 113 5.32 -11.71 13.21
CA ASN A 113 6.65 -12.26 12.98
C ASN A 113 7.65 -11.57 13.94
N PRO A 114 8.30 -12.35 14.86
CA PRO A 114 9.21 -11.78 15.84
C PRO A 114 10.48 -11.16 15.22
N GLU A 115 10.89 -11.61 14.03
CA GLU A 115 12.09 -11.12 13.36
C GLU A 115 11.91 -9.74 12.72
N ILE A 116 10.68 -9.32 12.42
CA ILE A 116 10.42 -8.02 11.81
C ILE A 116 10.72 -6.90 12.81
N LYS A 117 11.63 -6.01 12.43
CA LYS A 117 12.05 -4.85 13.22
C LYS A 117 11.20 -3.62 12.94
N LEU A 118 10.83 -3.46 11.68
CA LEU A 118 10.01 -2.34 11.20
C LEU A 118 9.22 -2.74 9.96
N VAL A 119 8.20 -1.98 9.67
CA VAL A 119 7.55 -1.99 8.36
C VAL A 119 7.71 -0.63 7.69
N HIS A 120 7.79 -0.62 6.37
CA HIS A 120 7.96 0.60 5.60
C HIS A 120 7.08 0.63 4.37
N LEU A 121 6.92 1.80 3.79
CA LEU A 121 6.29 2.06 2.51
C LEU A 121 6.96 3.24 1.82
N ASN A 122 6.71 3.36 0.51
CA ASN A 122 7.09 4.55 -0.24
C ASN A 122 5.86 5.35 -0.61
N VAL A 123 5.99 6.67 -0.59
CA VAL A 123 4.94 7.60 -0.99
C VAL A 123 5.58 8.78 -1.74
N PHE A 124 4.90 9.30 -2.75
CA PHE A 124 5.31 10.56 -3.35
C PHE A 124 4.95 11.70 -2.38
N PRO A 125 5.88 12.61 -2.02
CA PRO A 125 5.59 13.77 -1.18
C PRO A 125 4.42 14.61 -1.70
N GLU A 126 4.23 14.62 -3.02
CA GLU A 126 3.14 15.28 -3.72
C GLU A 126 1.76 14.65 -3.42
N ASN A 127 1.73 13.40 -2.97
CA ASN A 127 0.52 12.74 -2.46
C ASN A 127 0.31 13.09 -0.98
N ILE A 128 0.03 14.37 -0.71
CA ILE A 128 -0.13 14.93 0.65
C ILE A 128 -1.16 14.15 1.47
N ARG A 129 -2.23 13.69 0.82
CA ARG A 129 -3.30 12.94 1.49
C ARG A 129 -2.81 11.60 2.04
N ALA A 130 -2.09 10.83 1.22
CA ALA A 130 -1.53 9.55 1.64
C ALA A 130 -0.48 9.75 2.73
N LYS A 131 0.45 10.70 2.55
CA LYS A 131 1.50 11.00 3.54
C LYS A 131 0.90 11.34 4.91
N LYS A 132 -0.08 12.25 4.95
CA LYS A 132 -0.80 12.58 6.19
C LYS A 132 -1.53 11.39 6.81
N CYS A 133 -2.06 10.48 5.99
CA CYS A 133 -2.69 9.25 6.50
C CYS A 133 -1.65 8.37 7.20
N TYR A 134 -0.49 8.17 6.59
CA TYR A 134 0.59 7.37 7.18
C TYR A 134 1.17 8.00 8.45
N GLU A 135 1.37 9.30 8.48
CA GLU A 135 1.80 10.05 9.68
C GLU A 135 0.83 9.84 10.85
N LYS A 136 -0.48 9.89 10.61
CA LYS A 136 -1.51 9.64 11.65
C LYS A 136 -1.51 8.20 12.19
N ILE A 137 -0.99 7.24 11.45
CA ILE A 137 -0.86 5.84 11.88
C ILE A 137 0.40 5.66 12.74
N GLY A 138 1.36 6.57 12.63
CA GLY A 138 2.64 6.54 13.34
C GLY A 138 3.86 6.30 12.44
N PHE A 139 3.68 6.28 11.12
CA PHE A 139 4.82 6.28 10.21
C PHE A 139 5.58 7.60 10.29
N VAL A 140 6.90 7.51 10.29
CA VAL A 140 7.81 8.64 10.23
C VAL A 140 8.69 8.56 8.97
N GLU A 141 9.08 9.70 8.46
CA GLU A 141 9.97 9.76 7.30
C GLU A 141 11.36 9.21 7.65
N ARG A 142 11.87 8.27 6.86
CA ARG A 142 13.24 7.76 6.94
C ARG A 142 14.17 8.55 6.01
N ASN A 143 13.75 8.74 4.78
CA ASN A 143 14.47 9.56 3.79
C ASN A 143 13.54 10.00 2.67
N THR A 144 13.94 11.05 1.96
CA THR A 144 13.27 11.52 0.73
C THR A 144 14.30 11.80 -0.35
N THR A 145 14.10 11.20 -1.52
CA THR A 145 14.87 11.49 -2.74
C THR A 145 14.06 12.46 -3.58
N ARG A 146 14.66 13.59 -3.96
CA ARG A 146 14.03 14.57 -4.85
C ARG A 146 14.10 14.09 -6.31
N ASN A 147 13.11 14.48 -7.11
CA ASN A 147 13.07 14.20 -8.56
C ASN A 147 13.29 12.72 -8.90
N ALA A 148 12.68 11.84 -8.09
CA ALA A 148 12.86 10.38 -8.21
C ALA A 148 11.95 9.75 -9.26
N PHE A 149 10.90 10.46 -9.68
CA PHE A 149 9.91 9.97 -10.63
C PHE A 149 9.43 11.11 -11.54
N ALA A 150 9.34 10.84 -12.84
CA ALA A 150 8.82 11.79 -13.82
C ALA A 150 7.40 11.39 -14.22
N PHE A 151 6.44 12.28 -13.98
CA PHE A 151 5.08 12.14 -14.48
C PHE A 151 4.77 13.30 -15.42
N LYS A 152 4.72 13.05 -16.74
CA LYS A 152 4.58 14.09 -17.78
C LYS A 152 5.64 15.18 -17.61
N SER A 153 5.22 16.41 -17.34
CA SER A 153 6.12 17.55 -17.09
C SER A 153 6.45 17.75 -15.60
N GLU A 154 5.91 16.94 -14.71
CA GLU A 154 6.14 17.03 -13.27
C GLU A 154 7.28 16.09 -12.84
N LEU A 155 8.09 16.54 -11.87
CA LEU A 155 9.08 15.71 -11.20
C LEU A 155 8.65 15.53 -9.75
N TRP A 156 8.43 14.27 -9.35
CA TRP A 156 8.00 13.93 -8.00
C TRP A 156 9.15 13.35 -7.18
N GLY A 157 9.14 13.65 -5.90
CA GLY A 157 10.03 13.00 -4.95
C GLY A 157 9.59 11.57 -4.64
N LYS A 158 10.44 10.82 -3.91
CA LYS A 158 10.10 9.53 -3.31
C LYS A 158 10.47 9.57 -1.84
N CYS A 159 9.47 9.55 -0.98
CA CYS A 159 9.60 9.51 0.47
C CYS A 159 9.44 8.06 0.96
N ASN A 160 10.44 7.54 1.65
CA ASN A 160 10.32 6.29 2.38
C ASN A 160 9.90 6.60 3.82
N MET A 161 8.81 5.96 4.26
CA MET A 161 8.28 6.12 5.62
C MET A 161 8.32 4.78 6.34
N ILE A 162 8.64 4.80 7.64
CA ILE A 162 8.80 3.62 8.49
C ILE A 162 7.97 3.72 9.74
N ILE A 163 7.56 2.58 10.27
CA ILE A 163 7.09 2.43 11.65
C ILE A 163 7.86 1.29 12.31
N GLN A 164 8.46 1.56 13.45
CA GLN A 164 9.29 0.60 14.16
C GLN A 164 8.45 -0.20 15.16
N LYS A 165 8.75 -1.48 15.29
CA LYS A 165 7.97 -2.40 16.14
C LYS A 165 7.84 -1.92 17.58
N TRP A 166 8.92 -1.43 18.19
CA TRP A 166 8.88 -0.96 19.57
C TRP A 166 8.01 0.29 19.77
N ASN A 167 7.94 1.17 18.75
CA ASN A 167 7.07 2.34 18.82
C ASN A 167 5.60 1.96 18.68
N TYR A 168 5.30 0.90 17.91
CA TYR A 168 3.93 0.47 17.69
C TYR A 168 3.29 -0.12 18.95
N ASN A 169 4.05 -0.92 19.70
CA ASN A 169 3.59 -1.51 20.96
C ASN A 169 3.41 -0.50 22.12
N SER A 170 3.78 0.77 21.91
CA SER A 170 3.62 1.84 22.93
C SER A 170 2.27 2.56 22.82
N TYR A 171 1.44 2.19 21.86
CA TYR A 171 0.14 2.81 21.60
C TYR A 171 -1.07 1.91 21.93
N ASP A 172 -0.83 0.71 22.50
CA ASP A 172 -1.88 -0.20 23.03
C ASP A 172 -2.14 0.02 24.52
#